data_fde3cc8e837a3513f589a3311cf45b96
#
_entry.id   fde3cc8e837a3513f589a3311cf45b96
#
_cell.length_a   1.000
_cell.length_b   1.000
_cell.length_c   1.000
_cell.angle_alpha   90.00
_cell.angle_beta   90.00
_cell.angle_gamma   90.00
#
_symmetry.space_group_name_H-M   'P 1'
#
loop_
_entity.id
_entity.type
_entity.pdbx_description
1 polymer ?
#
loop_
_entity_poly.entity_id
_entity_poly.type
_entity_poly.pdbx_seq_one_letter_code
_entity_poly.pdbx_strand_id
1 'polypeptide(L)'
;MSRLRGCGVVGLLFAAVLWLAPGEARAFPDEPSTLDEGKKAHTKRFHVLGELGTFAGKLEGDQRSIVMSPLVEMRFQLSYSVMMQAVWGMSYANVDRDDAEPDNTFRFGNPYVAFHYQGRKNQFSYRLGLGVTVPAATLPEDIVDRVTAQSAYSLAAAIRGNTGYWLWDPHTVSVIIPIALERYKPSGFVWGAYLDTGALIKLNDKNPRTSKTDFLMQMAAMMGYQANDWLRVGSRFTLVLIPKFNEQKTQLAVEPYLRFGNDNAFGAIRVNVNVDNPWGFSFDKRQVWGLRIAGGAAF
;
A
#
# COMPACT_ATOMS: atom_id res chain seq x y z
N MET A 1 8.44 -33.64 -2.29
CA MET A 1 7.48 -33.25 -3.35
C MET A 1 6.16 -32.73 -2.78
N SER A 2 6.16 -31.67 -1.93
CA SER A 2 4.93 -31.11 -1.33
C SER A 2 4.89 -29.57 -1.29
N ARG A 3 5.65 -28.87 -2.16
CA ARG A 3 5.93 -27.43 -2.03
C ARG A 3 5.08 -26.49 -2.91
N LEU A 4 4.00 -26.95 -3.52
CA LEU A 4 3.20 -26.11 -4.46
C LEU A 4 1.76 -25.81 -4.02
N ARG A 5 1.33 -26.20 -2.81
CA ARG A 5 -0.08 -26.00 -2.40
C ARG A 5 -0.45 -24.59 -1.94
N GLY A 6 0.52 -23.73 -1.58
CA GLY A 6 0.24 -22.37 -1.12
C GLY A 6 -0.03 -21.34 -2.22
N CYS A 7 0.56 -21.49 -3.41
CA CYS A 7 0.39 -20.53 -4.51
C CYS A 7 -1.01 -20.57 -5.15
N GLY A 8 -1.72 -21.69 -5.05
CA GLY A 8 -3.04 -21.82 -5.68
C GLY A 8 -4.14 -20.95 -5.07
N VAL A 9 -4.09 -20.71 -3.76
CA VAL A 9 -5.16 -19.96 -3.05
C VAL A 9 -5.05 -18.44 -3.33
N VAL A 10 -3.85 -17.91 -3.41
CA VAL A 10 -3.62 -16.48 -3.70
C VAL A 10 -3.98 -16.17 -5.15
N GLY A 11 -3.64 -17.07 -6.08
CA GLY A 11 -4.03 -16.96 -7.49
C GLY A 11 -5.55 -17.03 -7.71
N LEU A 12 -6.26 -17.86 -6.93
CA LEU A 12 -7.71 -17.99 -6.99
C LEU A 12 -8.44 -16.75 -6.44
N LEU A 13 -7.96 -16.14 -5.37
CA LEU A 13 -8.51 -14.88 -4.85
C LEU A 13 -8.34 -13.73 -5.85
N PHE A 14 -7.20 -13.65 -6.53
CA PHE A 14 -6.94 -12.63 -7.55
C PHE A 14 -7.80 -12.85 -8.81
N ALA A 15 -7.94 -14.10 -9.25
CA ALA A 15 -8.81 -14.47 -10.36
C ALA A 15 -10.30 -14.24 -10.04
N ALA A 16 -10.74 -14.49 -8.81
CA ALA A 16 -12.13 -14.24 -8.38
C ALA A 16 -12.48 -12.75 -8.38
N VAL A 17 -11.56 -11.87 -7.97
CA VAL A 17 -11.77 -10.41 -8.03
C VAL A 17 -11.85 -9.92 -9.48
N LEU A 18 -11.10 -10.52 -10.40
CA LEU A 18 -11.16 -10.19 -11.84
C LEU A 18 -12.39 -10.78 -12.55
N TRP A 19 -12.93 -11.91 -12.04
CA TRP A 19 -14.06 -12.61 -12.66
C TRP A 19 -15.44 -12.08 -12.25
N LEU A 20 -15.52 -11.35 -11.13
CA LEU A 20 -16.77 -10.77 -10.63
C LEU A 20 -17.14 -9.41 -11.24
N ALA A 21 -16.49 -9.00 -12.33
CA ALA A 21 -16.76 -7.75 -13.02
C ALA A 21 -17.60 -7.94 -14.30
N PRO A 22 -18.91 -8.11 -14.23
CA PRO A 22 -19.75 -7.97 -15.41
C PRO A 22 -20.20 -6.50 -15.55
N GLY A 23 -19.77 -5.87 -16.63
CA GLY A 23 -20.42 -4.70 -17.22
C GLY A 23 -20.14 -3.35 -16.56
N GLU A 24 -19.72 -2.41 -17.39
CA GLU A 24 -19.65 -0.95 -17.21
C GLU A 24 -19.29 -0.43 -15.81
N ALA A 25 -18.06 -0.59 -15.42
CA ALA A 25 -17.50 -0.04 -14.19
C ALA A 25 -16.68 1.23 -14.43
N ARG A 26 -16.85 2.33 -13.68
CA ARG A 26 -16.09 3.58 -13.75
C ARG A 26 -15.10 3.70 -12.59
N ALA A 27 -13.90 4.21 -12.85
CA ALA A 27 -12.65 4.12 -12.13
C ALA A 27 -12.61 4.42 -10.66
N PHE A 28 -11.54 3.89 -10.09
CA PHE A 28 -11.01 4.32 -8.82
C PHE A 28 -10.58 5.78 -8.88
N PRO A 29 -10.91 6.56 -7.86
CA PRO A 29 -10.33 7.87 -7.70
C PRO A 29 -9.04 7.82 -6.86
N ASP A 30 -7.95 7.32 -7.40
CA ASP A 30 -6.85 8.22 -7.55
C ASP A 30 -7.22 9.28 -8.59
N GLU A 31 -8.45 9.19 -9.13
CA GLU A 31 -9.04 10.09 -10.11
C GLU A 31 -10.39 10.59 -9.64
N PRO A 32 -10.57 11.91 -9.59
CA PRO A 32 -11.87 12.49 -9.35
C PRO A 32 -12.80 12.08 -10.52
N SER A 33 -13.92 11.49 -10.20
CA SER A 33 -14.98 11.26 -11.17
C SER A 33 -15.30 12.58 -11.86
N THR A 34 -15.37 12.59 -13.19
CA THR A 34 -15.84 13.73 -13.98
C THR A 34 -17.29 14.00 -13.62
N LEU A 35 -17.51 14.89 -12.68
CA LEU A 35 -18.83 15.48 -12.45
C LEU A 35 -18.98 16.59 -13.47
N ASP A 36 -19.56 16.25 -14.60
CA ASP A 36 -20.17 17.24 -15.49
C ASP A 36 -21.28 17.97 -14.71
N GLU A 37 -21.12 19.27 -14.57
CA GLU A 37 -22.17 20.12 -14.00
C GLU A 37 -23.41 19.95 -14.88
N GLY A 38 -24.43 19.24 -14.37
CA GLY A 38 -25.74 19.15 -15.03
C GLY A 38 -26.32 17.77 -15.28
N LYS A 39 -25.52 16.70 -15.29
CA LYS A 39 -26.05 15.33 -15.31
C LYS A 39 -25.93 14.71 -13.93
N LYS A 40 -27.04 14.20 -13.38
CA LYS A 40 -27.04 13.29 -12.21
C LYS A 40 -26.20 12.07 -12.58
N ALA A 41 -24.88 12.18 -12.49
CA ALA A 41 -23.98 11.05 -12.62
C ALA A 41 -24.35 10.06 -11.52
N HIS A 42 -24.75 8.87 -11.88
CA HIS A 42 -24.86 7.77 -10.95
C HIS A 42 -23.45 7.54 -10.39
N THR A 43 -23.15 8.16 -9.27
CA THR A 43 -21.90 7.97 -8.53
C THR A 43 -21.87 6.52 -8.13
N LYS A 44 -20.92 5.80 -8.67
CA LYS A 44 -20.69 4.41 -8.27
C LYS A 44 -20.32 4.39 -6.80
N ARG A 45 -21.06 3.59 -6.04
CA ARG A 45 -21.01 3.64 -4.58
C ARG A 45 -19.97 2.73 -3.98
N PHE A 46 -19.44 1.81 -4.77
CA PHE A 46 -18.50 0.80 -4.27
C PHE A 46 -17.33 0.61 -5.21
N HIS A 47 -16.13 0.59 -4.64
CA HIS A 47 -14.88 0.36 -5.35
C HIS A 47 -14.07 -0.71 -4.64
N VAL A 48 -13.47 -1.60 -5.39
CA VAL A 48 -12.53 -2.61 -4.88
C VAL A 48 -11.22 -2.51 -5.63
N LEU A 49 -10.13 -2.53 -4.91
CA LEU A 49 -8.78 -2.64 -5.45
C LEU A 49 -8.07 -3.83 -4.79
N GLY A 50 -7.47 -4.67 -5.61
CA GLY A 50 -6.51 -5.67 -5.19
C GLY A 50 -5.11 -5.29 -5.65
N GLU A 51 -4.13 -5.46 -4.79
CA GLU A 51 -2.72 -5.27 -5.10
C GLU A 51 -1.92 -6.46 -4.61
N LEU A 52 -0.97 -6.92 -5.41
CA LEU A 52 0.06 -7.87 -5.01
C LEU A 52 1.42 -7.20 -5.10
N GLY A 53 2.06 -7.00 -3.96
CA GLY A 53 3.46 -6.58 -3.88
C GLY A 53 4.36 -7.81 -3.74
N THR A 54 5.47 -7.84 -4.46
CA THR A 54 6.45 -8.92 -4.39
C THR A 54 7.87 -8.40 -4.31
N PHE A 55 8.72 -9.15 -3.64
CA PHE A 55 10.16 -8.98 -3.61
C PHE A 55 10.82 -10.35 -3.65
N ALA A 56 11.91 -10.46 -4.41
CA ALA A 56 12.80 -11.61 -4.38
C ALA A 56 14.23 -11.11 -4.47
N GLY A 57 15.05 -11.39 -3.47
CA GLY A 57 16.40 -10.86 -3.42
C GLY A 57 17.20 -11.38 -2.23
N LYS A 58 18.42 -10.86 -2.10
CA LYS A 58 19.29 -11.12 -0.96
C LYS A 58 19.14 -10.00 0.07
N LEU A 59 18.98 -10.39 1.32
CA LEU A 59 19.09 -9.52 2.48
C LEU A 59 20.53 -9.57 3.04
N GLU A 60 20.74 -9.01 4.21
CA GLU A 60 22.02 -9.02 4.88
C GLU A 60 22.53 -10.45 5.10
N GLY A 61 23.83 -10.71 4.86
CA GLY A 61 24.44 -12.02 5.08
C GLY A 61 24.15 -13.07 4.00
N ASP A 62 23.88 -12.66 2.74
CA ASP A 62 23.54 -13.55 1.62
C ASP A 62 22.19 -14.30 1.77
N GLN A 63 21.42 -13.99 2.80
CA GLN A 63 20.09 -14.58 3.02
C GLN A 63 19.14 -14.26 1.87
N ARG A 64 18.67 -15.27 1.19
CA ARG A 64 17.65 -15.12 0.14
C ARG A 64 16.27 -15.00 0.78
N SER A 65 15.51 -14.03 0.33
CA SER A 65 14.15 -13.84 0.80
C SER A 65 13.20 -13.67 -0.37
N ILE A 66 12.04 -14.30 -0.25
CA ILE A 66 10.90 -14.08 -1.14
C ILE A 66 9.76 -13.58 -0.27
N VAL A 67 9.20 -12.45 -0.65
CA VAL A 67 8.04 -11.86 0.04
C VAL A 67 6.93 -11.65 -0.96
N MET A 68 5.73 -12.02 -0.56
CA MET A 68 4.48 -11.70 -1.24
C MET A 68 3.58 -10.96 -0.27
N SER A 69 3.08 -9.81 -0.66
CA SER A 69 2.23 -8.99 0.19
C SER A 69 0.99 -8.53 -0.57
N PRO A 70 -0.08 -9.35 -0.57
CA PRO A 70 -1.38 -8.95 -1.08
C PRO A 70 -2.01 -7.88 -0.18
N LEU A 71 -2.73 -6.96 -0.81
CA LEU A 71 -3.50 -5.91 -0.15
C LEU A 71 -4.84 -5.76 -0.87
N VAL A 72 -5.90 -5.59 -0.10
CA VAL A 72 -7.24 -5.27 -0.61
C VAL A 72 -7.66 -3.93 -0.03
N GLU A 73 -8.16 -3.07 -0.89
CA GLU A 73 -8.77 -1.80 -0.52
C GLU A 73 -10.21 -1.77 -1.02
N MET A 74 -11.11 -1.32 -0.18
CA MET A 74 -12.52 -1.09 -0.48
C MET A 74 -12.87 0.35 -0.16
N ARG A 75 -13.62 0.99 -1.06
CA ARG A 75 -14.14 2.35 -0.85
C ARG A 75 -15.64 2.35 -1.05
N PHE A 76 -16.35 2.99 -0.13
CA PHE A 76 -17.80 3.14 -0.14
C PHE A 76 -18.14 4.61 -0.17
N GLN A 77 -18.80 5.07 -1.21
CA GLN A 77 -19.31 6.42 -1.28
C GLN A 77 -20.60 6.51 -0.46
N LEU A 78 -20.54 7.15 0.69
CA LEU A 78 -21.66 7.29 1.63
C LEU A 78 -22.56 8.47 1.22
N SER A 79 -21.96 9.57 0.76
CA SER A 79 -22.64 10.72 0.21
C SER A 79 -21.78 11.38 -0.87
N TYR A 80 -22.26 12.45 -1.49
CA TYR A 80 -21.50 13.19 -2.49
C TYR A 80 -20.09 13.61 -2.04
N SER A 81 -19.95 13.96 -0.77
CA SER A 81 -18.69 14.47 -0.20
C SER A 81 -18.09 13.57 0.89
N VAL A 82 -18.70 12.44 1.22
CA VAL A 82 -18.19 11.54 2.26
C VAL A 82 -17.97 10.14 1.71
N MET A 83 -16.78 9.63 1.91
CA MET A 83 -16.36 8.30 1.52
C MET A 83 -15.79 7.55 2.71
N MET A 84 -16.10 6.27 2.85
CA MET A 84 -15.43 5.34 3.75
C MET A 84 -14.44 4.51 2.97
N GLN A 85 -13.25 4.31 3.54
CA GLN A 85 -12.19 3.46 3.01
C GLN A 85 -11.88 2.36 4.01
N ALA A 86 -11.71 1.14 3.55
CA ALA A 86 -11.18 0.04 4.33
C ALA A 86 -10.00 -0.59 3.58
N VAL A 87 -8.90 -0.84 4.28
CA VAL A 87 -7.68 -1.43 3.71
C VAL A 87 -7.22 -2.57 4.60
N TRP A 88 -6.87 -3.69 4.00
CA TRP A 88 -6.28 -4.81 4.72
C TRP A 88 -5.22 -5.50 3.87
N GLY A 89 -4.11 -5.85 4.52
CA GLY A 89 -2.99 -6.51 3.88
C GLY A 89 -2.60 -7.80 4.58
N MET A 90 -1.90 -8.64 3.83
CA MET A 90 -1.29 -9.87 4.31
C MET A 90 0.16 -9.90 3.83
N SER A 91 1.02 -10.63 4.54
CA SER A 91 2.40 -10.86 4.14
C SER A 91 2.73 -12.34 4.25
N TYR A 92 3.30 -12.88 3.19
CA TYR A 92 3.97 -14.17 3.21
C TYR A 92 5.46 -13.91 2.98
N ALA A 93 6.29 -14.43 3.85
CA ALA A 93 7.73 -14.37 3.70
C ALA A 93 8.32 -15.78 3.79
N ASN A 94 9.27 -16.06 2.90
CA ASN A 94 10.18 -17.19 2.98
C ASN A 94 11.58 -16.61 3.14
N VAL A 95 12.22 -16.89 4.25
CA VAL A 95 13.58 -16.42 4.57
C VAL A 95 14.48 -17.64 4.62
N ASP A 96 15.41 -17.72 3.68
CA ASP A 96 16.44 -18.76 3.63
C ASP A 96 17.65 -18.29 4.46
N ARG A 97 18.01 -19.05 5.48
CA ARG A 97 19.14 -18.78 6.36
C ARG A 97 20.24 -19.79 6.10
N ASP A 98 21.47 -19.32 6.00
CA ASP A 98 22.62 -20.17 5.65
C ASP A 98 22.84 -21.34 6.63
N ASP A 99 22.45 -21.19 7.90
CA ASP A 99 22.71 -22.16 8.98
C ASP A 99 21.43 -22.84 9.52
N ALA A 100 20.26 -22.64 8.89
CA ALA A 100 18.99 -23.19 9.38
C ALA A 100 18.07 -23.60 8.21
N GLU A 101 17.07 -24.43 8.50
CA GLU A 101 16.02 -24.72 7.52
C GLU A 101 15.28 -23.41 7.13
N PRO A 102 14.87 -23.27 5.84
CA PRO A 102 14.12 -22.12 5.39
C PRO A 102 12.86 -21.93 6.21
N ASP A 103 12.67 -20.75 6.78
CA ASP A 103 11.53 -20.44 7.62
C ASP A 103 10.46 -19.68 6.81
N ASN A 104 9.24 -20.19 6.88
CA ASN A 104 8.10 -19.65 6.18
C ASN A 104 7.11 -19.04 7.18
N THR A 105 6.68 -17.83 6.94
CA THR A 105 5.66 -17.21 7.77
C THR A 105 4.57 -16.54 6.94
N PHE A 106 3.33 -16.66 7.41
CA PHE A 106 2.19 -15.93 6.89
C PHE A 106 1.63 -15.04 7.99
N ARG A 107 1.42 -13.77 7.71
CA ARG A 107 1.00 -12.75 8.69
C ARG A 107 -0.10 -11.86 8.13
N PHE A 108 -1.03 -11.49 8.98
CA PHE A 108 -2.04 -10.47 8.70
C PHE A 108 -1.53 -9.12 9.15
N GLY A 109 -1.72 -8.10 8.32
CA GLY A 109 -1.52 -6.72 8.70
C GLY A 109 -2.69 -6.18 9.52
N ASN A 110 -2.56 -4.96 10.01
CA ASN A 110 -3.62 -4.25 10.72
C ASN A 110 -4.69 -3.78 9.74
N PRO A 111 -5.97 -4.17 9.87
CA PRO A 111 -7.05 -3.55 9.12
C PRO A 111 -7.10 -2.04 9.42
N TYR A 112 -7.24 -1.24 8.38
CA TYR A 112 -7.38 0.21 8.47
C TYR A 112 -8.74 0.62 7.95
N VAL A 113 -9.42 1.51 8.68
CA VAL A 113 -10.69 2.11 8.26
C VAL A 113 -10.57 3.62 8.41
N ALA A 114 -10.99 4.35 7.36
CA ALA A 114 -10.98 5.79 7.34
C ALA A 114 -12.27 6.36 6.78
N PHE A 115 -12.64 7.54 7.26
CA PHE A 115 -13.66 8.38 6.67
C PHE A 115 -13.01 9.61 6.04
N HIS A 116 -13.40 9.94 4.83
CA HIS A 116 -12.86 11.04 4.07
C HIS A 116 -13.96 12.01 3.69
N TYR A 117 -13.69 13.29 3.92
CA TYR A 117 -14.37 14.37 3.22
C TYR A 117 -13.64 14.65 1.92
N GLN A 118 -14.35 14.67 0.82
CA GLN A 118 -13.78 14.89 -0.50
C GLN A 118 -14.59 15.92 -1.28
N GLY A 119 -13.92 16.66 -2.13
CA GLY A 119 -14.56 17.61 -3.01
C GLY A 119 -13.75 17.86 -4.25
N ARG A 120 -14.38 18.54 -5.20
CA ARG A 120 -13.75 18.88 -6.47
C ARG A 120 -14.07 20.32 -6.83
N LYS A 121 -13.08 21.01 -7.37
CA LYS A 121 -13.25 22.33 -7.98
C LYS A 121 -12.43 22.40 -9.26
N ASN A 122 -13.10 22.53 -10.39
CA ASN A 122 -12.49 22.49 -11.73
C ASN A 122 -11.72 21.16 -11.97
N GLN A 123 -10.42 21.27 -12.23
CA GLN A 123 -9.51 20.14 -12.47
C GLN A 123 -8.84 19.62 -11.18
N PHE A 124 -9.17 20.21 -10.02
CA PHE A 124 -8.57 19.83 -8.74
C PHE A 124 -9.56 19.03 -7.92
N SER A 125 -9.08 17.95 -7.32
CA SER A 125 -9.77 17.23 -6.26
C SER A 125 -8.98 17.34 -4.97
N TYR A 126 -9.71 17.38 -3.87
CA TYR A 126 -9.11 17.36 -2.54
C TYR A 126 -9.79 16.33 -1.66
N ARG A 127 -9.04 15.79 -0.74
CA ARG A 127 -9.52 14.81 0.24
C ARG A 127 -8.85 15.08 1.58
N LEU A 128 -9.65 15.05 2.64
CA LEU A 128 -9.20 15.12 4.03
C LEU A 128 -9.94 14.01 4.80
N GLY A 129 -9.23 13.26 5.62
CA GLY A 129 -9.82 12.13 6.32
C GLY A 129 -9.33 11.96 7.75
N LEU A 130 -9.97 11.03 8.42
CA LEU A 130 -9.53 10.47 9.70
C LEU A 130 -9.69 8.96 9.62
N GLY A 131 -8.62 8.23 9.97
CA GLY A 131 -8.61 6.78 9.94
C GLY A 131 -7.94 6.18 11.16
N VAL A 132 -8.29 4.93 11.42
CA VAL A 132 -7.75 4.15 12.53
C VAL A 132 -7.40 2.74 12.07
N THR A 133 -6.40 2.13 12.70
CA THR A 133 -6.12 0.70 12.53
C THR A 133 -6.64 -0.12 13.69
N VAL A 134 -7.07 -1.35 13.37
CA VAL A 134 -7.34 -2.38 14.37
C VAL A 134 -6.06 -3.21 14.54
N PRO A 135 -5.58 -3.48 15.77
CA PRO A 135 -4.30 -4.14 16.03
C PRO A 135 -4.37 -5.65 15.80
N ALA A 136 -4.48 -6.09 14.56
CA ALA A 136 -4.50 -7.50 14.17
C ALA A 136 -3.11 -8.08 13.87
N ALA A 137 -2.14 -7.23 13.54
CA ALA A 137 -0.75 -7.65 13.37
C ALA A 137 -0.15 -7.98 14.74
N THR A 138 0.33 -9.22 14.88
CA THR A 138 0.90 -9.74 16.15
C THR A 138 2.23 -10.43 15.92
N LEU A 139 3.08 -10.41 16.94
CA LEU A 139 4.33 -11.14 16.97
C LEU A 139 4.20 -12.41 17.81
N PRO A 140 4.76 -13.54 17.39
CA PRO A 140 4.85 -14.77 18.18
C PRO A 140 5.58 -14.59 19.51
N GLU A 141 5.42 -15.56 20.41
CA GLU A 141 6.17 -15.59 21.68
C GLU A 141 7.57 -16.13 21.48
N ASP A 142 7.73 -17.14 20.65
CA ASP A 142 9.03 -17.69 20.30
C ASP A 142 9.92 -16.65 19.62
N ILE A 143 11.20 -16.62 19.97
CA ILE A 143 12.13 -15.60 19.49
C ILE A 143 12.43 -15.78 17.99
N VAL A 144 12.59 -17.02 17.52
CA VAL A 144 12.93 -17.31 16.12
C VAL A 144 11.76 -16.93 15.23
N ASP A 145 10.56 -17.40 15.57
CA ASP A 145 9.32 -17.06 14.86
C ASP A 145 9.05 -15.55 14.89
N ARG A 146 9.39 -14.88 15.98
CA ARG A 146 9.24 -13.43 16.11
C ARG A 146 10.12 -12.66 15.15
N VAL A 147 11.38 -13.04 14.99
CA VAL A 147 12.31 -12.41 14.04
C VAL A 147 11.81 -12.58 12.61
N THR A 148 11.35 -13.79 12.24
CA THR A 148 10.80 -14.07 10.93
C THR A 148 9.51 -13.29 10.67
N ALA A 149 8.60 -13.23 11.64
CA ALA A 149 7.38 -12.45 11.56
C ALA A 149 7.65 -10.95 11.41
N GLN A 150 8.61 -10.41 12.16
CA GLN A 150 9.02 -9.02 12.07
C GLN A 150 9.64 -8.70 10.71
N SER A 151 10.45 -9.60 10.17
CA SER A 151 10.99 -9.48 8.81
C SER A 151 9.87 -9.45 7.77
N ALA A 152 8.85 -10.32 7.90
CA ALA A 152 7.71 -10.34 7.01
C ALA A 152 6.94 -9.00 7.00
N TYR A 153 6.70 -8.39 8.16
CA TYR A 153 6.06 -7.08 8.27
C TYR A 153 6.95 -5.96 7.69
N SER A 154 8.23 -5.95 8.05
CA SER A 154 9.17 -4.92 7.59
C SER A 154 9.33 -4.95 6.08
N LEU A 155 9.44 -6.14 5.48
CA LEU A 155 9.55 -6.30 4.03
C LEU A 155 8.24 -5.95 3.32
N ALA A 156 7.07 -6.31 3.89
CA ALA A 156 5.77 -5.91 3.35
C ALA A 156 5.59 -4.38 3.31
N ALA A 157 6.13 -3.66 4.28
CA ALA A 157 6.19 -2.20 4.25
C ALA A 157 7.22 -1.70 3.22
N ALA A 158 8.44 -2.26 3.23
CA ALA A 158 9.56 -1.82 2.41
C ALA A 158 9.31 -1.95 0.89
N ILE A 159 8.63 -3.01 0.43
CA ILE A 159 8.24 -3.18 -0.98
C ILE A 159 7.25 -2.10 -1.46
N ARG A 160 6.71 -1.29 -0.55
CA ARG A 160 5.83 -0.15 -0.78
C ARG A 160 6.49 1.19 -0.44
N GLY A 161 7.82 1.21 -0.23
CA GLY A 161 8.51 2.42 0.22
C GLY A 161 8.06 2.90 1.59
N ASN A 162 7.69 1.97 2.47
CA ASN A 162 7.08 2.20 3.78
C ASN A 162 5.76 3.00 3.75
N THR A 163 5.14 3.17 2.58
CA THR A 163 3.79 3.75 2.50
C THR A 163 2.79 2.83 3.18
N GLY A 164 1.92 3.40 4.02
CA GLY A 164 0.98 2.61 4.83
C GLY A 164 1.68 1.77 5.91
N TYR A 165 2.81 2.26 6.44
CA TYR A 165 3.58 1.56 7.49
C TYR A 165 2.69 1.07 8.65
N TRP A 166 1.67 1.82 9.04
CA TRP A 166 0.71 1.46 10.10
C TRP A 166 -0.05 0.14 9.85
N LEU A 167 -0.15 -0.31 8.61
CA LEU A 167 -0.75 -1.62 8.29
C LEU A 167 0.15 -2.78 8.75
N TRP A 168 1.44 -2.53 8.92
CA TRP A 168 2.45 -3.56 9.14
C TRP A 168 3.13 -3.45 10.51
N ASP A 169 2.76 -2.48 11.33
CA ASP A 169 3.35 -2.28 12.66
C ASP A 169 2.60 -3.15 13.69
N PRO A 170 3.23 -4.23 14.20
CA PRO A 170 2.57 -5.19 15.06
C PRO A 170 2.26 -4.59 16.45
N HIS A 171 1.16 -5.09 17.07
CA HIS A 171 0.71 -4.65 18.39
C HIS A 171 0.50 -3.13 18.51
N THR A 172 0.05 -2.50 17.43
CA THR A 172 -0.10 -1.04 17.36
C THR A 172 -1.50 -0.65 16.91
N VAL A 173 -2.06 0.33 17.58
CA VAL A 173 -3.19 1.11 17.09
C VAL A 173 -2.64 2.38 16.48
N SER A 174 -3.15 2.77 15.33
CA SER A 174 -2.76 4.01 14.65
C SER A 174 -3.97 4.90 14.42
N VAL A 175 -3.77 6.21 14.60
CA VAL A 175 -4.74 7.23 14.25
C VAL A 175 -4.11 8.11 13.19
N ILE A 176 -4.67 8.14 11.98
CA ILE A 176 -4.07 8.75 10.79
C ILE A 176 -5.01 9.80 10.22
N ILE A 177 -4.46 10.93 9.82
CA ILE A 177 -5.14 12.01 9.10
C ILE A 177 -4.57 12.04 7.68
N PRO A 178 -5.26 11.40 6.71
CA PRO A 178 -4.88 11.45 5.30
C PRO A 178 -5.38 12.73 4.65
N ILE A 179 -4.50 13.37 3.88
CA ILE A 179 -4.77 14.58 3.08
C ILE A 179 -4.27 14.33 1.67
N ALA A 180 -5.07 14.68 0.66
CA ALA A 180 -4.68 14.59 -0.74
C ALA A 180 -5.17 15.79 -1.52
N LEU A 181 -4.33 16.21 -2.48
CA LEU A 181 -4.65 17.20 -3.50
C LEU A 181 -4.17 16.66 -4.84
N GLU A 182 -5.06 16.58 -5.81
CA GLU A 182 -4.75 16.01 -7.12
C GLU A 182 -5.25 16.94 -8.23
N ARG A 183 -4.48 17.01 -9.31
CA ARG A 183 -4.91 17.61 -10.56
C ARG A 183 -5.07 16.55 -11.61
N TYR A 184 -6.29 16.43 -12.09
CA TYR A 184 -6.66 15.49 -13.14
C TYR A 184 -6.97 16.20 -14.46
N LYS A 185 -6.57 15.56 -15.55
CA LYS A 185 -6.98 15.92 -16.93
C LYS A 185 -7.24 14.64 -17.71
N PRO A 186 -8.17 14.67 -18.68
CA PRO A 186 -8.41 13.53 -19.58
C PRO A 186 -7.17 13.15 -20.41
N SER A 187 -6.31 14.14 -20.70
CA SER A 187 -5.04 13.97 -21.37
C SER A 187 -4.04 15.03 -20.93
N GLY A 188 -2.74 14.71 -21.01
CA GLY A 188 -1.66 15.61 -20.65
C GLY A 188 -1.12 15.40 -19.26
N PHE A 189 -0.50 16.44 -18.70
CA PHE A 189 0.20 16.36 -17.41
C PHE A 189 -0.78 16.30 -16.23
N VAL A 190 -0.58 15.30 -15.38
CA VAL A 190 -1.31 15.06 -14.12
C VAL A 190 -0.34 15.06 -12.96
N TRP A 191 -0.79 15.48 -11.77
CA TRP A 191 0.01 15.43 -10.56
C TRP A 191 -0.86 15.28 -9.32
N GLY A 192 -0.26 14.80 -8.24
CA GLY A 192 -0.89 14.68 -6.93
C GLY A 192 0.10 14.93 -5.80
N ALA A 193 -0.39 15.46 -4.70
CA ALA A 193 0.33 15.62 -3.44
C ALA A 193 -0.47 14.96 -2.32
N TYR A 194 0.21 14.19 -1.50
CA TYR A 194 -0.40 13.38 -0.44
C TYR A 194 0.38 13.60 0.85
N LEU A 195 -0.34 13.70 1.94
CA LEU A 195 0.19 13.75 3.28
C LEU A 195 -0.67 12.87 4.19
N ASP A 196 -0.04 11.86 4.78
CA ASP A 196 -0.64 11.09 5.86
C ASP A 196 0.16 11.38 7.13
N THR A 197 -0.51 11.84 8.17
CA THR A 197 0.14 12.15 9.45
C THR A 197 -0.68 11.57 10.59
N GLY A 198 -0.02 11.19 11.68
CA GLY A 198 -0.74 10.60 12.79
C GLY A 198 0.13 10.06 13.91
N ALA A 199 -0.51 9.32 14.79
CA ALA A 199 0.12 8.68 15.93
C ALA A 199 0.07 7.16 15.82
N LEU A 200 1.16 6.52 16.21
CA LEU A 200 1.30 5.08 16.39
C LEU A 200 1.37 4.80 17.89
N ILE A 201 0.40 4.08 18.42
CA ILE A 201 0.26 3.79 19.86
C ILE A 201 0.56 2.31 20.07
N LYS A 202 1.68 2.03 20.74
CA LYS A 202 2.11 0.68 21.10
C LYS A 202 1.24 0.14 22.23
N LEU A 203 0.71 -1.07 22.07
CA LEU A 203 -0.19 -1.70 23.05
C LEU A 203 0.54 -2.57 24.08
N ASN A 204 1.70 -3.14 23.71
CA ASN A 204 2.47 -4.00 24.61
C ASN A 204 3.97 -3.95 24.28
N ASP A 205 4.79 -4.57 25.12
CA ASP A 205 6.25 -4.56 24.99
C ASP A 205 6.80 -5.57 23.97
N LYS A 206 5.97 -6.39 23.37
CA LYS A 206 6.37 -7.26 22.24
C LYS A 206 6.71 -6.48 20.98
N ASN A 207 6.14 -5.27 20.82
CA ASN A 207 6.54 -4.37 19.75
C ASN A 207 7.95 -3.80 20.06
N PRO A 208 8.90 -3.89 19.12
CA PRO A 208 10.29 -3.49 19.35
C PRO A 208 10.52 -1.98 19.47
N ARG A 209 9.51 -1.14 19.20
CA ARG A 209 9.64 0.31 19.39
C ARG A 209 9.88 0.66 20.85
N THR A 210 10.78 1.59 21.09
CA THR A 210 11.12 2.06 22.44
C THR A 210 10.06 2.99 23.02
N SER A 211 9.42 3.80 22.16
CA SER A 211 8.38 4.76 22.57
C SER A 211 7.01 4.09 22.67
N LYS A 212 6.22 4.47 23.66
CA LYS A 212 4.82 4.06 23.76
C LYS A 212 3.95 4.72 22.68
N THR A 213 4.26 5.95 22.33
CA THR A 213 3.57 6.70 21.28
C THR A 213 4.60 7.38 20.39
N ASP A 214 4.47 7.19 19.09
CA ASP A 214 5.32 7.81 18.08
C ASP A 214 4.48 8.59 17.08
N PHE A 215 5.07 9.65 16.54
CA PHE A 215 4.51 10.40 15.44
C PHE A 215 4.94 9.78 14.11
N LEU A 216 3.99 9.62 13.20
CA LEU A 216 4.22 9.19 11.83
C LEU A 216 3.87 10.33 10.87
N MET A 217 4.71 10.58 9.90
CA MET A 217 4.41 11.44 8.76
C MET A 217 4.87 10.77 7.47
N GLN A 218 4.01 10.76 6.49
CA GLN A 218 4.26 10.22 5.16
C GLN A 218 3.84 11.26 4.15
N MET A 219 4.74 11.66 3.27
CA MET A 219 4.48 12.56 2.17
C MET A 219 4.72 11.86 0.85
N ALA A 220 3.90 12.16 -0.15
CA ALA A 220 4.16 11.70 -1.51
C ALA A 220 3.80 12.78 -2.52
N ALA A 221 4.60 12.85 -3.59
CA ALA A 221 4.30 13.60 -4.79
C ALA A 221 4.20 12.63 -5.97
N MET A 222 3.15 12.73 -6.74
CA MET A 222 2.95 11.96 -7.97
C MET A 222 3.01 12.91 -9.16
N MET A 223 3.70 12.50 -10.21
CA MET A 223 3.72 13.19 -11.49
C MET A 223 3.56 12.18 -12.60
N GLY A 224 2.78 12.53 -13.62
CA GLY A 224 2.55 11.63 -14.73
C GLY A 224 1.99 12.30 -15.95
N TYR A 225 1.87 11.53 -17.01
CA TYR A 225 1.28 11.92 -18.27
C TYR A 225 0.17 10.95 -18.64
N GLN A 226 -1.05 11.48 -18.77
CA GLN A 226 -2.21 10.77 -19.28
C GLN A 226 -2.13 10.84 -20.80
N ALA A 227 -1.75 9.73 -21.43
CA ALA A 227 -1.58 9.68 -22.90
C ALA A 227 -2.94 9.71 -23.61
N ASN A 228 -3.91 9.00 -23.04
CA ASN A 228 -5.31 8.93 -23.51
C ASN A 228 -6.18 8.40 -22.34
N ASP A 229 -7.46 8.17 -22.58
CA ASP A 229 -8.41 7.78 -21.53
C ASP A 229 -8.09 6.44 -20.83
N TRP A 230 -7.21 5.63 -21.41
CA TRP A 230 -6.89 4.31 -20.87
C TRP A 230 -5.42 4.10 -20.47
N LEU A 231 -4.50 5.03 -20.76
CA LEU A 231 -3.06 4.86 -20.50
C LEU A 231 -2.48 6.05 -19.77
N ARG A 232 -1.88 5.78 -18.61
CA ARG A 232 -1.09 6.75 -17.83
C ARG A 232 0.27 6.15 -17.48
N VAL A 233 1.30 6.97 -17.60
CA VAL A 233 2.66 6.68 -17.13
C VAL A 233 3.14 7.78 -16.22
N GLY A 234 3.90 7.43 -15.20
CA GLY A 234 4.41 8.43 -14.25
C GLY A 234 5.32 7.87 -13.18
N SER A 235 5.60 8.69 -12.20
CA SER A 235 6.37 8.32 -11.02
C SER A 235 5.76 8.93 -9.77
N ARG A 236 5.88 8.23 -8.66
CA ARG A 236 5.56 8.69 -7.31
C ARG A 236 6.84 8.76 -6.50
N PHE A 237 7.02 9.85 -5.80
CA PHE A 237 8.12 10.09 -4.86
C PHE A 237 7.54 10.09 -3.47
N THR A 238 8.14 9.36 -2.57
CA THR A 238 7.61 9.17 -1.21
C THR A 238 8.69 9.45 -0.19
N LEU A 239 8.34 10.17 0.87
CA LEU A 239 9.13 10.36 2.07
C LEU A 239 8.30 9.92 3.27
N VAL A 240 8.82 8.95 4.03
CA VAL A 240 8.20 8.47 5.26
C VAL A 240 9.13 8.78 6.42
N LEU A 241 8.62 9.45 7.44
CA LEU A 241 9.24 9.54 8.76
C LEU A 241 8.83 8.31 9.55
N ILE A 242 9.80 7.42 9.82
CA ILE A 242 9.59 6.18 10.54
C ILE A 242 9.84 6.43 12.03
N PRO A 243 9.02 5.84 12.93
CA PRO A 243 9.32 5.84 14.34
C PRO A 243 10.73 5.27 14.55
N LYS A 244 11.42 5.72 15.60
CA LYS A 244 12.80 5.34 15.92
C LYS A 244 12.99 3.81 15.96
N PHE A 245 13.30 3.25 14.81
CA PHE A 245 13.92 1.96 14.64
C PHE A 245 15.38 2.25 14.34
N ASN A 246 16.25 2.10 15.30
CA ASN A 246 17.63 2.47 15.17
C ASN A 246 17.83 3.96 14.78
N GLU A 247 18.98 4.36 14.35
CA GLU A 247 19.35 5.77 14.14
C GLU A 247 18.67 6.45 12.96
N GLN A 248 17.99 5.70 12.08
CA GLN A 248 17.40 6.23 10.84
C GLN A 248 15.91 6.53 11.02
N LYS A 249 15.53 7.77 10.75
CA LYS A 249 14.18 8.29 10.97
C LYS A 249 13.36 8.44 9.69
N THR A 250 13.99 8.37 8.54
CA THR A 250 13.36 8.66 7.25
C THR A 250 13.60 7.54 6.26
N GLN A 251 12.67 7.35 5.33
CA GLN A 251 12.79 6.49 4.17
C GLN A 251 12.29 7.23 2.93
N LEU A 252 13.15 7.33 1.94
CA LEU A 252 12.82 7.84 0.61
C LEU A 252 12.58 6.68 -0.36
N ALA A 253 11.57 6.83 -1.21
CA ALA A 253 11.33 5.87 -2.28
C ALA A 253 10.84 6.56 -3.57
N VAL A 254 11.14 5.93 -4.70
CA VAL A 254 10.67 6.33 -6.03
C VAL A 254 9.91 5.15 -6.63
N GLU A 255 8.74 5.42 -7.17
CA GLU A 255 7.87 4.40 -7.73
C GLU A 255 7.42 4.81 -9.15
N PRO A 256 8.18 4.46 -10.20
CA PRO A 256 7.66 4.49 -11.56
C PRO A 256 6.46 3.56 -11.70
N TYR A 257 5.45 4.01 -12.44
CA TYR A 257 4.24 3.24 -12.67
C TYR A 257 3.71 3.35 -14.08
N LEU A 258 3.04 2.29 -14.50
CA LEU A 258 2.20 2.22 -15.67
C LEU A 258 0.80 1.85 -15.22
N ARG A 259 -0.21 2.63 -15.60
CA ARG A 259 -1.62 2.34 -15.36
C ARG A 259 -2.34 2.24 -16.70
N PHE A 260 -3.15 1.21 -16.85
CA PHE A 260 -3.98 0.96 -18.03
C PHE A 260 -5.42 0.63 -17.60
N GLY A 261 -6.36 0.98 -18.45
CA GLY A 261 -7.79 0.84 -18.16
C GLY A 261 -8.46 2.21 -18.04
N ASN A 262 -9.74 2.19 -17.81
CA ASN A 262 -10.57 3.38 -17.70
C ASN A 262 -11.10 3.56 -16.27
N ASP A 263 -12.02 4.48 -16.12
CA ASP A 263 -12.66 4.78 -14.85
C ASP A 263 -13.55 3.64 -14.30
N ASN A 264 -13.74 2.56 -14.98
CA ASN A 264 -14.58 1.46 -14.60
C ASN A 264 -13.79 0.25 -14.11
N ALA A 265 -12.68 -0.01 -14.80
CA ALA A 265 -11.75 -1.05 -14.41
C ALA A 265 -10.35 -0.68 -14.88
N PHE A 266 -9.36 -0.91 -14.06
CA PHE A 266 -7.98 -0.63 -14.40
C PHE A 266 -7.03 -1.70 -13.90
N GLY A 267 -5.86 -1.74 -14.52
CA GLY A 267 -4.68 -2.44 -14.02
C GLY A 267 -3.53 -1.46 -13.87
N ALA A 268 -2.59 -1.78 -12.99
CA ALA A 268 -1.37 -1.00 -12.82
C ALA A 268 -0.18 -1.91 -12.51
N ILE A 269 0.97 -1.52 -13.03
CA ILE A 269 2.27 -2.11 -12.68
C ILE A 269 3.10 -0.99 -12.09
N ARG A 270 3.72 -1.24 -10.95
CA ARG A 270 4.52 -0.29 -10.20
C ARG A 270 5.81 -0.97 -9.75
N VAL A 271 6.91 -0.25 -9.83
CA VAL A 271 8.20 -0.71 -9.31
C VAL A 271 8.62 0.26 -8.23
N ASN A 272 8.61 -0.19 -6.99
CA ASN A 272 9.08 0.64 -5.88
C ASN A 272 10.59 0.43 -5.69
N VAL A 273 11.33 1.52 -5.63
CA VAL A 273 12.77 1.54 -5.35
C VAL A 273 13.00 2.42 -4.14
N ASN A 274 13.44 1.83 -3.04
CA ASN A 274 13.91 2.58 -1.88
C ASN A 274 15.24 3.25 -2.21
N VAL A 275 15.44 4.52 -1.83
CA VAL A 275 16.57 5.34 -2.30
C VAL A 275 17.58 5.63 -1.20
N ASP A 276 17.19 5.49 0.07
CA ASP A 276 18.03 5.73 1.22
C ASP A 276 18.02 4.54 2.21
N ASN A 277 18.94 4.58 3.15
CA ASN A 277 18.98 3.58 4.23
C ASN A 277 17.70 3.59 5.10
N PRO A 278 17.27 2.44 5.68
CA PRO A 278 18.01 1.16 5.71
C PRO A 278 17.79 0.28 4.47
N TRP A 279 16.87 0.61 3.56
CA TRP A 279 16.42 -0.28 2.49
C TRP A 279 16.91 0.12 1.10
N GLY A 280 17.70 1.20 0.97
CA GLY A 280 18.02 1.80 -0.30
C GLY A 280 19.47 1.78 -0.72
N PHE A 281 19.65 2.10 -1.94
CA PHE A 281 20.76 2.32 -2.87
C PHE A 281 22.18 1.96 -2.41
N SER A 282 22.36 0.81 -1.81
CA SER A 282 23.66 0.16 -1.76
C SER A 282 23.61 -1.01 -2.73
N PHE A 283 24.31 -0.93 -3.83
CA PHE A 283 24.33 -2.01 -4.83
C PHE A 283 24.87 -3.33 -4.28
N ASP A 284 25.39 -3.34 -3.07
CA ASP A 284 26.04 -4.50 -2.49
C ASP A 284 25.25 -5.24 -1.40
N LYS A 285 24.42 -4.57 -0.60
CA LYS A 285 23.70 -5.26 0.50
C LYS A 285 22.44 -4.48 0.91
N ARG A 286 21.34 -5.21 1.22
CA ARG A 286 20.08 -4.74 1.78
C ARG A 286 19.15 -3.96 0.82
N GLN A 287 19.31 -4.09 -0.48
CA GLN A 287 18.37 -3.44 -1.41
C GLN A 287 17.02 -4.12 -1.35
N VAL A 288 16.00 -3.38 -0.94
CA VAL A 288 14.61 -3.80 -1.10
C VAL A 288 13.95 -2.96 -2.19
N TRP A 289 13.66 -3.60 -3.30
CA TRP A 289 12.78 -3.07 -4.33
C TRP A 289 11.50 -3.90 -4.34
N GLY A 290 10.40 -3.34 -4.81
CA GLY A 290 9.12 -4.04 -4.86
C GLY A 290 8.50 -3.96 -6.25
N LEU A 291 8.10 -5.10 -6.80
CA LEU A 291 7.19 -5.13 -7.94
C LEU A 291 5.76 -5.22 -7.40
N ARG A 292 4.90 -4.32 -7.83
CA ARG A 292 3.50 -4.25 -7.41
C ARG A 292 2.60 -4.33 -8.64
N ILE A 293 1.68 -5.26 -8.62
CA ILE A 293 0.64 -5.40 -9.64
C ILE A 293 -0.69 -5.13 -8.96
N ALA A 294 -1.46 -4.21 -9.49
CA ALA A 294 -2.74 -3.84 -8.94
C ALA A 294 -3.83 -3.91 -10.01
N GLY A 295 -5.04 -4.15 -9.56
CA GLY A 295 -6.23 -4.07 -10.38
C GLY A 295 -7.42 -3.62 -9.55
N GLY A 296 -8.35 -2.92 -10.17
CA GLY A 296 -9.53 -2.43 -9.47
C GLY A 296 -10.72 -2.24 -10.37
N ALA A 297 -11.89 -2.23 -9.74
CA ALA A 297 -13.17 -1.99 -10.40
C ALA A 297 -14.10 -1.16 -9.51
N ALA A 298 -15.01 -0.41 -10.17
CA ALA A 298 -16.05 0.38 -9.53
C ALA A 298 -17.45 -0.10 -9.96
N PHE A 299 -18.39 -0.15 -9.00
CA PHE A 299 -19.74 -0.69 -9.16
C PHE A 299 -20.81 0.33 -8.77
#